data_c1f21b871e157f84f8178893c8c2fcd7
#
_entry.id   c1f21b871e157f84f8178893c8c2fcd7
#
_cell.length_a   1.000
_cell.length_b   1.000
_cell.length_c   1.000
_cell.angle_alpha   90.00
_cell.angle_beta   90.00
_cell.angle_gamma   90.00
#
_symmetry.space_group_name_H-M   'P 1'
#
loop_
_entity.id
_entity.type
_entity.pdbx_description
1 polymer ?
#
loop_
_entity_poly.entity_id
_entity_poly.type
_entity_poly.pdbx_seq_one_letter_code
_entity_poly.pdbx_strand_id
1 'polypeptide(L)'
;TFVDICTEINYNHNNKKIDRSKIITQNSYNKSFTKFLEWLQQTSRDGNIIKFIKKYENEKNIIYSEIFGILKGSMYVDWDRKEPYIVNSEYYINNSKQIVEDYKIFVEEDRQILYSITEKYNQWLCENDYHDINDIAFELQSLIKEKSINYEYVVVDEVQDFTEVQIYMLFLLAKEQEIYAKNKTRKILLAGDPNQIINPTFFKIGR
;
A
#
# COMPACT_ATOMS: atom_id res chain seq x y z
N THR A 1 7.26 5.73 14.69
CA THR A 1 6.46 5.80 13.43
C THR A 1 6.15 4.42 12.90
N PHE A 2 5.25 4.31 11.91
CA PHE A 2 4.94 3.04 11.25
C PHE A 2 6.18 2.40 10.61
N VAL A 3 7.02 3.21 9.97
CA VAL A 3 8.31 2.77 9.40
C VAL A 3 9.22 2.19 10.48
N ASP A 4 9.25 2.76 11.68
CA ASP A 4 10.07 2.26 12.78
C ASP A 4 9.62 0.86 13.20
N ILE A 5 8.32 0.65 13.36
CA ILE A 5 7.75 -0.66 13.69
C ILE A 5 8.10 -1.70 12.62
N CYS A 6 7.92 -1.36 11.34
CA CYS A 6 8.25 -2.26 10.23
C CYS A 6 9.74 -2.63 10.20
N THR A 7 10.63 -1.64 10.37
CA THR A 7 12.09 -1.89 10.35
C THR A 7 12.55 -2.67 11.56
N GLU A 8 11.98 -2.41 12.74
CA GLU A 8 12.27 -3.13 13.98
C GLU A 8 11.86 -4.60 13.90
N ILE A 9 10.64 -4.88 13.43
CA ILE A 9 10.14 -6.26 13.27
C ILE A 9 11.02 -7.01 12.27
N ASN A 10 11.35 -6.42 11.13
CA ASN A 10 12.24 -7.04 10.15
C ASN A 10 13.63 -7.35 10.72
N TYR A 11 14.21 -6.41 11.45
CA TYR A 11 15.51 -6.61 12.07
C TYR A 11 15.50 -7.73 13.12
N ASN A 12 14.52 -7.69 14.04
CA ASN A 12 14.47 -8.61 15.19
C ASN A 12 14.07 -10.04 14.79
N HIS A 13 13.31 -10.22 13.73
CA HIS A 13 12.74 -11.54 13.38
C HIS A 13 13.23 -12.13 12.06
N ASN A 14 13.71 -11.29 11.13
CA ASN A 14 14.28 -11.72 9.86
C ASN A 14 15.80 -11.50 9.75
N ASN A 15 16.43 -10.85 10.73
CA ASN A 15 17.82 -10.35 10.65
C ASN A 15 18.06 -9.47 9.39
N LYS A 16 17.01 -8.90 8.81
CA LYS A 16 17.08 -8.07 7.60
C LYS A 16 17.07 -6.60 8.02
N LYS A 17 18.20 -5.94 7.83
CA LYS A 17 18.29 -4.49 8.01
C LYS A 17 17.85 -3.79 6.72
N ILE A 18 16.76 -3.02 6.80
CA ILE A 18 16.31 -2.18 5.69
C ILE A 18 16.86 -0.77 5.90
N ASP A 19 17.52 -0.22 4.87
CA ASP A 19 17.94 1.17 4.88
C ASP A 19 16.71 2.09 4.77
N ARG A 20 16.44 2.86 5.81
CA ARG A 20 15.29 3.77 5.88
C ARG A 20 15.27 4.80 4.73
N SER A 21 16.45 5.19 4.24
CA SER A 21 16.55 6.11 3.12
C SER A 21 16.05 5.52 1.79
N LYS A 22 15.92 4.20 1.74
CA LYS A 22 15.42 3.43 0.61
C LYS A 22 13.93 3.09 0.72
N ILE A 23 13.27 3.45 1.83
CA ILE A 23 11.84 3.22 2.01
C ILE A 23 11.05 4.39 1.40
N ILE A 24 10.19 4.07 0.45
CA ILE A 24 9.25 5.03 -0.13
C ILE A 24 7.97 4.99 0.69
N THR A 25 7.65 6.12 1.29
CA THR A 25 6.43 6.37 2.04
C THR A 25 5.62 7.45 1.34
N GLN A 26 4.37 7.61 1.74
CA GLN A 26 3.53 8.70 1.28
C GLN A 26 4.18 10.08 1.38
N ASN A 27 4.97 10.34 2.44
CA ASN A 27 5.65 11.61 2.65
C ASN A 27 6.95 11.76 1.83
N SER A 28 7.56 10.67 1.42
CA SER A 28 8.85 10.67 0.70
C SER A 28 8.73 10.43 -0.81
N TYR A 29 7.51 10.14 -1.31
CA TYR A 29 7.30 9.69 -2.69
C TYR A 29 7.70 10.70 -3.77
N ASN A 30 7.49 12.00 -3.54
CA ASN A 30 7.67 13.03 -4.57
C ASN A 30 8.99 12.89 -5.34
N LYS A 31 10.11 12.74 -4.62
CA LYS A 31 11.43 12.63 -5.23
C LYS A 31 11.63 11.28 -5.92
N SER A 32 11.25 10.19 -5.26
CA SER A 32 11.47 8.84 -5.77
C SER A 32 10.53 8.50 -6.91
N PHE A 33 9.27 8.90 -6.82
CA PHE A 33 8.28 8.67 -7.85
C PHE A 33 8.56 9.49 -9.12
N THR A 34 9.06 10.72 -8.97
CA THR A 34 9.52 11.51 -10.12
C THR A 34 10.66 10.80 -10.87
N LYS A 35 11.65 10.26 -10.16
CA LYS A 35 12.72 9.46 -10.75
C LYS A 35 12.19 8.21 -11.47
N PHE A 36 11.20 7.55 -10.87
CA PHE A 36 10.53 6.42 -11.53
C PHE A 36 9.86 6.83 -12.84
N LEU A 37 9.09 7.91 -12.85
CA LEU A 37 8.42 8.38 -14.06
C LEU A 37 9.42 8.80 -15.16
N GLU A 38 10.53 9.44 -14.79
CA GLU A 38 11.62 9.77 -15.73
C GLU A 38 12.25 8.51 -16.32
N TRP A 39 12.54 7.51 -15.47
CA TRP A 39 13.04 6.21 -15.92
C TRP A 39 12.02 5.52 -16.85
N LEU A 40 10.75 5.55 -16.52
CA LEU A 40 9.68 4.93 -17.30
C LEU A 40 9.54 5.60 -18.67
N GLN A 41 9.63 6.93 -18.74
CA GLN A 41 9.61 7.67 -20.02
C GLN A 41 10.79 7.33 -20.93
N GLN A 42 11.96 7.09 -20.33
CA GLN A 42 13.18 6.78 -21.08
C GLN A 42 13.24 5.31 -21.55
N THR A 43 12.66 4.40 -20.77
CA THR A 43 12.79 2.96 -21.02
C THR A 43 11.56 2.34 -21.68
N SER A 44 10.37 2.91 -21.50
CA SER A 44 9.14 2.38 -22.08
C SER A 44 9.10 2.58 -23.59
N ARG A 45 8.77 1.50 -24.30
CA ARG A 45 8.47 1.52 -25.74
C ARG A 45 6.96 1.52 -26.00
N ASP A 46 6.15 1.46 -24.94
CA ASP A 46 4.69 1.47 -25.05
C ASP A 46 4.19 2.90 -25.22
N GLY A 47 3.66 3.19 -26.41
CA GLY A 47 3.11 4.50 -26.75
C GLY A 47 1.93 4.92 -25.89
N ASN A 48 1.17 3.95 -25.31
CA ASN A 48 0.04 4.25 -24.43
C ASN A 48 0.52 4.74 -23.07
N ILE A 49 1.56 4.12 -22.52
CA ILE A 49 2.20 4.57 -21.27
C ILE A 49 2.75 5.99 -21.43
N ILE A 50 3.45 6.25 -22.54
CA ILE A 50 4.02 7.58 -22.80
C ILE A 50 2.90 8.65 -22.91
N LYS A 51 1.83 8.35 -23.64
CA LYS A 51 0.67 9.24 -23.75
C LYS A 51 -0.02 9.47 -22.38
N PHE A 52 -0.16 8.42 -21.59
CA PHE A 52 -0.75 8.50 -20.25
C PHE A 52 0.07 9.41 -19.34
N ILE A 53 1.41 9.21 -19.26
CA ILE A 53 2.28 10.04 -18.44
C ILE A 53 2.20 11.51 -18.87
N LYS A 54 2.15 11.79 -20.18
CA LYS A 54 2.00 13.14 -20.71
C LYS A 54 0.63 13.74 -20.38
N LYS A 55 -0.45 12.94 -20.46
CA LYS A 55 -1.81 13.37 -20.11
C LYS A 55 -1.91 13.84 -18.65
N TYR A 56 -1.21 13.17 -17.74
CA TYR A 56 -1.22 13.44 -16.31
C TYR A 56 0.07 14.09 -15.79
N GLU A 57 0.83 14.77 -16.65
CA GLU A 57 2.15 15.34 -16.32
C GLU A 57 2.09 16.33 -15.13
N ASN A 58 1.01 17.11 -15.04
CA ASN A 58 0.79 18.07 -13.95
C ASN A 58 0.11 17.45 -12.71
N GLU A 59 -0.27 16.17 -12.78
CA GLU A 59 -1.08 15.47 -11.77
C GLU A 59 -0.38 14.18 -11.29
N LYS A 60 0.96 14.18 -11.25
CA LYS A 60 1.76 13.01 -10.85
C LYS A 60 1.40 12.46 -9.48
N ASN A 61 0.98 13.33 -8.57
CA ASN A 61 0.49 12.96 -7.25
C ASN A 61 -0.75 12.07 -7.31
N ILE A 62 -1.64 12.29 -8.28
CA ILE A 62 -2.85 11.46 -8.45
C ILE A 62 -2.48 10.06 -8.88
N ILE A 63 -1.54 9.93 -9.84
CA ILE A 63 -1.00 8.62 -10.27
C ILE A 63 -0.41 7.87 -9.07
N TYR A 64 0.45 8.55 -8.29
CA TYR A 64 1.06 7.93 -7.13
C TYR A 64 0.01 7.54 -6.07
N SER A 65 -0.94 8.41 -5.78
CA SER A 65 -1.99 8.14 -4.81
C SER A 65 -2.82 6.91 -5.18
N GLU A 66 -3.11 6.71 -6.46
CA GLU A 66 -3.82 5.51 -6.95
C GLU A 66 -2.96 4.25 -6.80
N ILE A 67 -1.66 4.34 -7.15
CA ILE A 67 -0.73 3.22 -6.97
C ILE A 67 -0.59 2.88 -5.48
N PHE A 68 -0.30 3.88 -4.65
CA PHE A 68 -0.03 3.71 -3.23
C PHE A 68 -1.28 3.29 -2.46
N GLY A 69 -2.39 4.02 -2.62
CA GLY A 69 -3.60 3.82 -1.83
C GLY A 69 -4.44 2.63 -2.29
N ILE A 70 -4.48 2.37 -3.60
CA ILE A 70 -5.37 1.39 -4.22
C ILE A 70 -4.62 0.14 -4.65
N LEU A 71 -3.72 0.27 -5.62
CA LEU A 71 -3.09 -0.90 -6.24
C LEU A 71 -2.15 -1.64 -5.29
N LYS A 72 -1.49 -0.93 -4.40
CA LYS A 72 -0.56 -1.50 -3.40
C LYS A 72 -1.08 -1.40 -1.96
N GLY A 73 -2.10 -0.59 -1.72
CA GLY A 73 -2.62 -0.32 -0.38
C GLY A 73 -3.85 -1.12 0.01
N SER A 74 -4.57 -1.70 -0.96
CA SER A 74 -5.79 -2.48 -0.69
C SER A 74 -5.49 -3.93 -0.32
N MET A 75 -6.38 -4.56 0.45
CA MET A 75 -6.30 -5.97 0.85
C MET A 75 -6.90 -6.96 -0.16
N TYR A 76 -7.41 -6.50 -1.29
CA TYR A 76 -7.89 -7.38 -2.36
C TYR A 76 -6.74 -8.00 -3.15
N VAL A 77 -6.18 -9.06 -2.63
CA VAL A 77 -4.98 -9.72 -3.10
C VAL A 77 -5.32 -10.91 -3.97
N ASP A 78 -4.53 -11.12 -4.99
CA ASP A 78 -4.36 -12.43 -5.59
C ASP A 78 -3.40 -13.24 -4.69
N TRP A 79 -3.97 -14.10 -3.83
CA TRP A 79 -3.21 -14.90 -2.86
C TRP A 79 -2.25 -15.90 -3.50
N ASP A 80 -2.46 -16.21 -4.79
CA ASP A 80 -1.59 -17.09 -5.56
C ASP A 80 -0.38 -16.35 -6.13
N ARG A 81 -0.41 -15.03 -6.12
CA ARG A 81 0.67 -14.18 -6.63
C ARG A 81 1.76 -14.02 -5.57
N LYS A 82 2.91 -14.59 -5.86
CA LYS A 82 4.14 -14.32 -5.11
C LYS A 82 4.65 -12.95 -5.54
N GLU A 83 5.07 -12.14 -4.58
CA GLU A 83 5.65 -10.80 -4.78
C GLU A 83 6.07 -10.37 -6.21
N PRO A 84 5.99 -9.07 -6.52
CA PRO A 84 5.57 -7.96 -5.68
C PRO A 84 4.06 -7.83 -5.56
N TYR A 85 3.61 -7.30 -4.41
CA TYR A 85 2.19 -7.16 -4.12
C TYR A 85 1.52 -6.12 -5.01
N ILE A 86 0.48 -6.50 -5.70
CA ILE A 86 -0.46 -5.63 -6.41
C ILE A 86 -1.86 -6.26 -6.31
N VAL A 87 -2.89 -5.45 -6.16
CA VAL A 87 -4.29 -5.88 -6.24
C VAL A 87 -4.54 -6.65 -7.54
N ASN A 88 -5.43 -7.63 -7.51
CA ASN A 88 -5.81 -8.39 -8.70
C ASN A 88 -6.29 -7.45 -9.83
N SER A 89 -5.79 -7.64 -11.05
CA SER A 89 -6.07 -6.77 -12.19
C SER A 89 -7.55 -6.75 -12.57
N GLU A 90 -8.20 -7.91 -12.58
CA GLU A 90 -9.62 -8.02 -12.91
C GLU A 90 -10.48 -7.27 -11.88
N TYR A 91 -10.12 -7.42 -10.59
CA TYR A 91 -10.79 -6.68 -9.52
C TYR A 91 -10.61 -5.16 -9.69
N TYR A 92 -9.39 -4.69 -9.93
CA TYR A 92 -9.10 -3.27 -10.10
C TYR A 92 -9.78 -2.67 -11.33
N ILE A 93 -9.75 -3.36 -12.46
CA ILE A 93 -10.30 -2.85 -13.73
C ILE A 93 -11.83 -2.94 -13.74
N ASN A 94 -12.41 -4.09 -13.39
CA ASN A 94 -13.82 -4.39 -13.58
C ASN A 94 -14.70 -4.03 -12.37
N ASN A 95 -14.18 -4.18 -11.13
CA ASN A 95 -14.97 -3.97 -9.91
C ASN A 95 -14.76 -2.61 -9.24
N SER A 96 -14.15 -1.68 -9.93
CA SER A 96 -13.91 -0.33 -9.44
C SER A 96 -15.16 0.42 -8.95
N LYS A 97 -16.38 -0.03 -9.32
CA LYS A 97 -17.63 0.50 -8.78
C LYS A 97 -17.80 0.26 -7.28
N GLN A 98 -17.22 -0.83 -6.75
CA GLN A 98 -17.29 -1.15 -5.32
C GLN A 98 -16.15 -0.55 -4.50
N ILE A 99 -14.98 -0.32 -5.15
CA ILE A 99 -13.82 0.20 -4.45
C ILE A 99 -14.00 1.68 -4.14
N VAL A 100 -14.49 2.46 -5.11
CA VAL A 100 -14.52 3.93 -4.97
C VAL A 100 -15.63 4.55 -5.82
N GLU A 101 -16.88 4.48 -5.39
CA GLU A 101 -17.94 5.27 -6.06
C GLU A 101 -17.65 6.77 -6.05
N ASP A 102 -16.90 7.24 -5.05
CA ASP A 102 -16.60 8.66 -4.81
C ASP A 102 -15.27 9.16 -5.39
N TYR A 103 -14.37 8.26 -5.89
CA TYR A 103 -13.02 8.63 -6.33
C TYR A 103 -12.64 8.10 -7.72
N LYS A 104 -13.57 8.06 -8.66
CA LYS A 104 -13.26 7.65 -10.05
C LYS A 104 -12.45 8.72 -10.78
N ILE A 105 -11.15 8.78 -10.49
CA ILE A 105 -10.24 9.68 -11.20
C ILE A 105 -9.92 9.14 -12.60
N PHE A 106 -9.75 7.81 -12.72
CA PHE A 106 -9.32 7.17 -13.94
C PHE A 106 -10.48 6.40 -14.62
N VAL A 107 -10.63 6.59 -15.93
CA VAL A 107 -11.51 5.76 -16.78
C VAL A 107 -10.90 4.36 -16.94
N GLU A 108 -11.69 3.41 -17.44
CA GLU A 108 -11.28 2.00 -17.53
C GLU A 108 -9.99 1.80 -18.35
N GLU A 109 -9.88 2.48 -19.50
CA GLU A 109 -8.68 2.41 -20.33
C GLU A 109 -7.43 2.94 -19.61
N ASP A 110 -7.57 4.04 -18.89
CA ASP A 110 -6.49 4.61 -18.09
C ASP A 110 -6.08 3.68 -16.94
N ARG A 111 -7.03 2.95 -16.35
CA ARG A 111 -6.74 1.97 -15.29
C ARG A 111 -5.93 0.77 -15.79
N GLN A 112 -6.21 0.28 -17.00
CA GLN A 112 -5.40 -0.77 -17.61
C GLN A 112 -3.95 -0.32 -17.78
N ILE A 113 -3.76 0.92 -18.25
CA ILE A 113 -2.41 1.50 -18.40
C ILE A 113 -1.75 1.68 -17.04
N LEU A 114 -2.50 2.20 -16.06
CA LEU A 114 -1.98 2.44 -14.71
C LEU A 114 -1.59 1.14 -14.00
N TYR A 115 -2.33 0.06 -14.23
CA TYR A 115 -1.95 -1.27 -13.74
C TYR A 115 -0.58 -1.68 -14.31
N SER A 116 -0.38 -1.56 -15.61
CA SER A 116 0.91 -1.84 -16.26
C SER A 116 2.04 -0.93 -15.76
N ILE A 117 1.73 0.34 -15.46
CA ILE A 117 2.68 1.28 -14.83
C ILE A 117 3.06 0.79 -13.44
N THR A 118 2.11 0.25 -12.66
CA THR A 118 2.38 -0.27 -11.32
C THR A 118 3.27 -1.51 -11.35
N GLU A 119 3.10 -2.39 -12.33
CA GLU A 119 4.03 -3.51 -12.53
C GLU A 119 5.46 -3.03 -12.83
N LYS A 120 5.61 -1.99 -13.65
CA LYS A 120 6.91 -1.36 -13.93
C LYS A 120 7.48 -0.60 -12.72
N TYR A 121 6.62 -0.04 -11.88
CA TYR A 121 7.04 0.58 -10.62
C TYR A 121 7.67 -0.46 -9.68
N ASN A 122 7.07 -1.63 -9.55
CA ASN A 122 7.63 -2.72 -8.77
C ASN A 122 8.97 -3.21 -9.34
N GLN A 123 9.07 -3.34 -10.66
CA GLN A 123 10.34 -3.68 -11.31
C GLN A 123 11.41 -2.63 -10.98
N TRP A 124 11.10 -1.35 -11.11
CA TRP A 124 12.01 -0.25 -10.82
C TRP A 124 12.44 -0.22 -9.34
N LEU A 125 11.53 -0.51 -8.41
CA LEU A 125 11.87 -0.63 -6.99
C LEU A 125 12.95 -1.70 -6.79
N CYS A 126 12.75 -2.90 -7.34
CA CYS A 126 13.72 -4.00 -7.25
C CYS A 126 15.07 -3.64 -7.85
N GLU A 127 15.09 -3.05 -9.06
CA GLU A 127 16.33 -2.67 -9.77
C GLU A 127 17.14 -1.60 -9.04
N ASN A 128 16.49 -0.75 -8.24
CA ASN A 128 17.13 0.37 -7.54
C ASN A 128 17.26 0.17 -6.03
N ASP A 129 16.95 -1.03 -5.54
CA ASP A 129 16.99 -1.37 -4.11
C ASP A 129 16.13 -0.42 -3.27
N TYR A 130 14.97 -0.01 -3.79
CA TYR A 130 13.94 0.71 -3.06
C TYR A 130 12.88 -0.26 -2.53
N HIS A 131 12.24 0.13 -1.43
CA HIS A 131 11.16 -0.61 -0.80
C HIS A 131 9.93 0.29 -0.68
N ASP A 132 8.78 -0.14 -1.17
CA ASP A 132 7.52 0.52 -0.88
C ASP A 132 7.05 0.09 0.51
N ILE A 133 6.57 1.03 1.32
CA ILE A 133 6.14 0.73 2.70
C ILE A 133 4.94 -0.23 2.75
N ASN A 134 4.09 -0.25 1.72
CA ASN A 134 2.99 -1.21 1.63
C ASN A 134 3.49 -2.63 1.35
N ASP A 135 4.55 -2.79 0.53
CA ASP A 135 5.16 -4.11 0.31
C ASP A 135 5.75 -4.65 1.62
N ILE A 136 6.48 -3.78 2.35
CA ILE A 136 7.03 -4.17 3.66
C ILE A 136 5.90 -4.57 4.62
N ALA A 137 4.83 -3.78 4.69
CA ALA A 137 3.69 -4.07 5.55
C ALA A 137 3.00 -5.39 5.16
N PHE A 138 2.91 -5.69 3.87
CA PHE A 138 2.34 -6.94 3.38
C PHE A 138 3.23 -8.15 3.71
N GLU A 139 4.53 -8.08 3.44
CA GLU A 139 5.49 -9.13 3.78
C GLU A 139 5.46 -9.46 5.28
N LEU A 140 5.40 -8.43 6.13
CA LEU A 140 5.38 -8.59 7.57
C LEU A 140 4.14 -9.29 8.10
N GLN A 141 3.01 -9.26 7.40
CA GLN A 141 1.78 -9.96 7.83
C GLN A 141 2.01 -11.47 8.00
N SER A 142 2.72 -12.09 7.07
CA SER A 142 3.06 -13.51 7.14
C SER A 142 4.03 -13.78 8.30
N LEU A 143 5.04 -12.96 8.44
CA LEU A 143 6.03 -13.08 9.52
C LEU A 143 5.39 -12.92 10.91
N ILE A 144 4.50 -11.93 11.08
CA ILE A 144 3.78 -11.68 12.33
C ILE A 144 2.95 -12.90 12.72
N LYS A 145 2.23 -13.50 11.77
CA LYS A 145 1.44 -14.71 12.00
C LYS A 145 2.34 -15.90 12.35
N GLU A 146 3.38 -16.14 11.57
CA GLU A 146 4.29 -17.28 11.74
C GLU A 146 5.04 -17.22 13.07
N LYS A 147 5.57 -16.07 13.44
CA LYS A 147 6.33 -15.87 14.67
C LYS A 147 5.48 -15.50 15.88
N SER A 148 4.16 -15.37 15.71
CA SER A 148 3.22 -14.95 16.75
C SER A 148 3.63 -13.64 17.43
N ILE A 149 4.12 -12.68 16.64
CA ILE A 149 4.55 -11.36 17.12
C ILE A 149 3.30 -10.57 17.50
N ASN A 150 3.23 -10.11 18.75
CA ASN A 150 2.10 -9.31 19.20
C ASN A 150 2.47 -8.35 20.33
N TYR A 151 1.69 -7.28 20.45
CA TYR A 151 1.73 -6.31 21.53
C TYR A 151 0.45 -6.41 22.37
N GLU A 152 0.54 -6.18 23.67
CA GLU A 152 -0.61 -6.26 24.57
C GLU A 152 -1.72 -5.27 24.16
N TYR A 153 -1.35 -4.07 23.69
CA TYR A 153 -2.25 -3.04 23.18
C TYR A 153 -1.62 -2.40 21.93
N VAL A 154 -2.45 -2.09 20.95
CA VAL A 154 -2.07 -1.28 19.78
C VAL A 154 -2.98 -0.07 19.74
N VAL A 155 -2.39 1.11 19.68
CA VAL A 155 -3.12 2.38 19.51
C VAL A 155 -2.63 3.03 18.23
N VAL A 156 -3.56 3.33 17.34
CA VAL A 156 -3.28 3.97 16.05
C VAL A 156 -3.98 5.32 16.04
N ASP A 157 -3.21 6.37 15.94
CA ASP A 157 -3.69 7.73 15.73
C ASP A 157 -3.62 8.09 14.25
N GLU A 158 -4.47 9.00 13.78
CA GLU A 158 -4.58 9.43 12.38
C GLU A 158 -4.77 8.23 11.42
N VAL A 159 -5.65 7.29 11.81
CA VAL A 159 -5.86 6.04 11.07
C VAL A 159 -6.28 6.27 9.62
N GLN A 160 -6.85 7.42 9.30
CA GLN A 160 -7.23 7.80 7.93
C GLN A 160 -6.02 7.95 6.98
N ASP A 161 -4.81 8.11 7.51
CA ASP A 161 -3.58 8.21 6.71
C ASP A 161 -2.98 6.84 6.33
N PHE A 162 -3.53 5.76 6.88
CA PHE A 162 -3.03 4.40 6.64
C PHE A 162 -3.81 3.70 5.52
N THR A 163 -3.11 2.88 4.75
CA THR A 163 -3.72 1.98 3.78
C THR A 163 -4.31 0.74 4.47
N GLU A 164 -5.21 0.02 3.78
CA GLU A 164 -5.79 -1.24 4.31
C GLU A 164 -4.71 -2.27 4.67
N VAL A 165 -3.67 -2.40 3.83
CA VAL A 165 -2.54 -3.31 4.08
C VAL A 165 -1.82 -2.95 5.38
N GLN A 166 -1.60 -1.66 5.62
CA GLN A 166 -0.94 -1.17 6.83
C GLN A 166 -1.81 -1.36 8.07
N ILE A 167 -3.11 -1.01 7.98
CA ILE A 167 -4.05 -1.22 9.09
C ILE A 167 -4.16 -2.71 9.43
N TYR A 168 -4.21 -3.58 8.42
CA TYR A 168 -4.29 -5.03 8.66
C TYR A 168 -3.02 -5.57 9.32
N MET A 169 -1.85 -5.09 8.95
CA MET A 169 -0.60 -5.42 9.65
C MET A 169 -0.66 -5.00 11.12
N LEU A 170 -1.11 -3.77 11.41
CA LEU A 170 -1.27 -3.28 12.79
C LEU A 170 -2.32 -4.09 13.57
N PHE A 171 -3.40 -4.48 12.91
CA PHE A 171 -4.41 -5.37 13.49
C PHE A 171 -3.82 -6.72 13.89
N LEU A 172 -2.96 -7.31 13.06
CA LEU A 172 -2.29 -8.58 13.37
C LEU A 172 -1.34 -8.45 14.57
N LEU A 173 -0.71 -7.30 14.76
CA LEU A 173 0.16 -7.03 15.92
C LEU A 173 -0.59 -6.89 17.25
N ALA A 174 -1.90 -6.61 17.22
CA ALA A 174 -2.68 -6.49 18.43
C ALA A 174 -2.99 -7.89 19.00
N LYS A 175 -2.70 -8.09 20.29
CA LYS A 175 -2.93 -9.36 20.98
C LYS A 175 -4.40 -9.79 20.88
N GLU A 176 -4.59 -11.04 20.46
CA GLU A 176 -5.91 -11.65 20.41
C GLU A 176 -6.39 -12.01 21.81
N GLN A 177 -7.64 -11.73 22.11
CA GLN A 177 -8.29 -12.03 23.36
C GLN A 177 -9.65 -12.71 23.12
N GLU A 178 -9.93 -13.78 23.84
CA GLU A 178 -11.28 -14.36 23.89
C GLU A 178 -12.18 -13.54 24.82
N ILE A 179 -13.31 -13.05 24.31
CA ILE A 179 -14.28 -12.28 25.13
C ILE A 179 -15.37 -13.20 25.68
N TYR A 180 -15.90 -14.10 24.87
CA TYR A 180 -16.90 -15.13 25.26
C TYR A 180 -16.71 -16.33 24.35
N ALA A 181 -17.09 -17.52 24.83
CA ALA A 181 -16.94 -18.82 24.15
C ALA A 181 -17.10 -18.72 22.62
N LYS A 182 -16.00 -18.61 21.88
CA LYS A 182 -15.82 -18.51 20.41
C LYS A 182 -15.72 -17.12 19.81
N ASN A 183 -15.96 -16.00 20.52
CA ASN A 183 -15.73 -14.66 19.95
C ASN A 183 -14.35 -14.16 20.33
N LYS A 184 -13.53 -13.94 19.30
CA LYS A 184 -12.19 -13.38 19.44
C LYS A 184 -12.22 -11.89 19.08
N THR A 185 -11.54 -11.09 19.86
CA THR A 185 -11.29 -9.67 19.60
C THR A 185 -9.81 -9.37 19.72
N ARG A 186 -9.40 -8.18 19.30
CA ARG A 186 -8.02 -7.71 19.46
C ARG A 186 -8.00 -6.41 20.24
N LYS A 187 -6.96 -6.21 21.03
CA LYS A 187 -6.76 -5.01 21.85
C LYS A 187 -6.16 -3.89 20.98
N ILE A 188 -6.99 -3.36 20.09
CA ILE A 188 -6.63 -2.26 19.21
C ILE A 188 -7.59 -1.08 19.37
N LEU A 189 -7.06 0.12 19.44
CA LEU A 189 -7.78 1.39 19.40
C LEU A 189 -7.35 2.15 18.14
N LEU A 190 -8.33 2.52 17.33
CA LEU A 190 -8.12 3.32 16.13
C LEU A 190 -8.76 4.70 16.35
N ALA A 191 -7.97 5.75 16.21
CA ALA A 191 -8.42 7.14 16.28
C ALA A 191 -8.11 7.84 14.95
N GLY A 192 -9.03 8.69 14.49
CA GLY A 192 -8.85 9.46 13.26
C GLY A 192 -10.08 10.29 12.92
N ASP A 193 -9.89 11.24 12.01
CA ASP A 193 -10.95 12.12 11.51
C ASP A 193 -11.19 11.87 10.01
N PRO A 194 -12.35 11.31 9.63
CA PRO A 194 -12.65 11.04 8.23
C PRO A 194 -12.75 12.30 7.37
N ASN A 195 -12.93 13.49 7.98
CA ASN A 195 -12.97 14.75 7.25
C ASN A 195 -11.57 15.29 6.93
N GLN A 196 -10.51 14.71 7.50
CA GLN A 196 -9.12 15.08 7.27
C GLN A 196 -8.40 14.13 6.29
N ILE A 197 -9.14 13.30 5.56
CA ILE A 197 -8.55 12.42 4.54
C ILE A 197 -7.97 13.26 3.41
N ILE A 198 -6.64 13.34 3.37
CA ILE A 198 -5.90 14.09 2.34
C ILE A 198 -5.59 13.18 1.14
N ASN A 199 -5.50 11.88 1.38
CA ASN A 199 -5.09 10.90 0.40
C ASN A 199 -6.17 9.85 0.20
N PRO A 200 -6.29 9.22 -0.97
CA PRO A 200 -7.21 8.12 -1.20
C PRO A 200 -6.74 6.88 -0.46
N THR A 201 -6.83 6.94 0.85
CA THR A 201 -6.79 5.76 1.70
C THR A 201 -8.22 5.25 1.77
N PHE A 202 -8.43 3.94 1.71
CA PHE A 202 -9.78 3.35 1.73
C PHE A 202 -10.44 3.41 3.10
N PHE A 203 -10.10 4.39 3.93
CA PHE A 203 -10.72 4.54 5.22
C PHE A 203 -12.19 4.97 5.04
N LYS A 204 -13.10 4.00 5.16
CA LYS A 204 -14.54 4.26 5.27
C LYS A 204 -15.01 3.85 6.66
N ILE A 205 -15.65 4.76 7.37
CA ILE A 205 -16.39 4.44 8.60
C ILE A 205 -17.50 3.46 8.22
N GLY A 206 -17.45 2.25 8.75
CA GLY A 206 -18.51 1.24 8.54
C GLY A 206 -18.13 0.03 7.69
N ARG A 207 -16.86 -0.19 7.43
CA ARG A 207 -16.33 -1.46 6.91
C ARG A 207 -15.80 -2.37 8.00
#